data_4b681e9d67f97942aa852a8b6652aaf8
#
_entry.id   4b681e9d67f97942aa852a8b6652aaf8
#
_cell.length_a   1.000
_cell.length_b   1.000
_cell.length_c   1.000
_cell.angle_alpha   90.00
_cell.angle_beta   90.00
_cell.angle_gamma   90.00
#
_symmetry.space_group_name_H-M   'P 1'
#
loop_
_entity.id
_entity.type
_entity.pdbx_description
1 polymer ?
#
loop_
_entity_poly.entity_id
_entity_poly.type
_entity_poly.pdbx_seq_one_letter_code
_entity_poly.pdbx_strand_id
1 'polypeptide(L)'
;HRYYDPGIGSYVNQDPIGLAGGVNTSSYVGGNPLTGADPTGLEIEYANHPVALGLNHSKIIITPNNQALYANDPRFQNIGPDGKRFATLGAGPNGSGRLESGINRPKDVNEASTYRKKLDLPCQYKNEDDAIEKLMSISNNYNNNKLFYTLLPHRVFDMPTGYNSNSFISGLGGAAGFDMPIPANTGAITPGYQNPVPASRF
;
A
#
# COMPACT_ATOMS: atom_id res chain seq x y z
N HIS A 1 2.53 -21.37 -16.40
CA HIS A 1 1.07 -21.31 -16.41
C HIS A 1 0.50 -22.63 -15.89
N ARG A 2 -0.45 -22.54 -14.93
CA ARG A 2 -1.19 -23.68 -14.41
C ARG A 2 -2.56 -23.75 -15.08
N TYR A 3 -3.07 -24.95 -15.35
CA TYR A 3 -4.41 -25.14 -15.90
C TYR A 3 -5.41 -25.25 -14.75
N TYR A 4 -6.39 -24.34 -14.74
CA TYR A 4 -7.50 -24.37 -13.80
C TYR A 4 -8.66 -25.16 -14.38
N ASP A 5 -9.22 -26.09 -13.60
CA ASP A 5 -10.42 -26.85 -13.95
C ASP A 5 -11.61 -26.34 -13.10
N PRO A 6 -12.57 -25.65 -13.73
CA PRO A 6 -13.74 -25.14 -13.02
C PRO A 6 -14.66 -26.24 -12.48
N GLY A 7 -14.57 -27.48 -13.03
CA GLY A 7 -15.36 -28.61 -12.57
C GLY A 7 -14.92 -29.15 -11.20
N ILE A 8 -13.65 -29.01 -10.86
CA ILE A 8 -13.09 -29.41 -9.56
C ILE A 8 -12.68 -28.22 -8.70
N GLY A 9 -12.77 -26.99 -9.19
CA GLY A 9 -12.45 -25.77 -8.47
C GLY A 9 -10.98 -25.62 -8.08
N SER A 10 -10.05 -26.28 -8.80
CA SER A 10 -8.63 -26.29 -8.48
C SER A 10 -7.74 -26.35 -9.72
N TYR A 11 -6.44 -26.14 -9.53
CA TYR A 11 -5.45 -26.37 -10.59
C TYR A 11 -5.22 -27.87 -10.81
N VAL A 12 -5.13 -28.28 -12.07
CA VAL A 12 -4.80 -29.68 -12.47
C VAL A 12 -3.34 -30.01 -12.23
N ASN A 13 -2.49 -28.97 -12.23
CA ASN A 13 -1.06 -29.09 -12.00
C ASN A 13 -0.68 -28.55 -10.63
N GLN A 14 0.22 -29.24 -9.93
CA GLN A 14 0.78 -28.75 -8.68
C GLN A 14 1.55 -27.44 -8.87
N ASP A 15 1.63 -26.65 -7.81
CA ASP A 15 2.40 -25.41 -7.81
C ASP A 15 3.90 -25.72 -8.00
N PRO A 16 4.57 -25.14 -9.00
CA PRO A 16 6.01 -25.31 -9.20
C PRO A 16 6.85 -24.88 -8.00
N ILE A 17 6.34 -23.98 -7.15
CA ILE A 17 7.01 -23.57 -5.91
C ILE A 17 6.69 -24.49 -4.72
N GLY A 18 5.91 -25.54 -4.93
CA GLY A 18 5.58 -26.53 -3.92
C GLY A 18 4.92 -25.95 -2.68
N LEU A 19 5.30 -26.45 -1.51
CA LEU A 19 4.72 -26.03 -0.22
C LEU A 19 5.02 -24.57 0.16
N ALA A 20 5.93 -23.89 -0.54
CA ALA A 20 6.18 -22.45 -0.33
C ALA A 20 4.99 -21.59 -0.77
N GLY A 21 4.12 -22.13 -1.67
CA GLY A 21 2.86 -21.49 -2.09
C GLY A 21 1.65 -21.83 -1.21
N GLY A 22 1.84 -22.64 -0.16
CA GLY A 22 0.78 -23.11 0.75
C GLY A 22 0.68 -24.62 0.84
N VAL A 23 0.00 -25.13 1.87
CA VAL A 23 -0.11 -26.58 2.16
C VAL A 23 -0.85 -27.34 1.06
N ASN A 24 -1.75 -26.67 0.33
CA ASN A 24 -2.48 -27.24 -0.81
C ASN A 24 -1.92 -26.68 -2.12
N THR A 25 -0.99 -27.41 -2.71
CA THR A 25 -0.28 -27.02 -3.95
C THR A 25 -1.16 -26.97 -5.21
N SER A 26 -2.40 -27.44 -5.13
CA SER A 26 -3.39 -27.39 -6.22
C SER A 26 -4.50 -26.35 -5.96
N SER A 27 -4.48 -25.66 -4.80
CA SER A 27 -5.50 -24.68 -4.45
C SER A 27 -5.50 -23.49 -5.41
N TYR A 28 -6.72 -23.11 -5.87
CA TYR A 28 -6.98 -21.86 -6.55
C TYR A 28 -7.63 -20.89 -5.56
N VAL A 29 -7.07 -19.67 -5.39
CA VAL A 29 -7.56 -18.61 -4.47
C VAL A 29 -7.99 -19.11 -3.08
N GLY A 30 -7.16 -19.96 -2.46
CA GLY A 30 -7.44 -20.50 -1.13
C GLY A 30 -8.67 -21.43 -1.06
N GLY A 31 -9.16 -21.93 -2.20
CA GLY A 31 -10.36 -22.78 -2.29
C GLY A 31 -11.68 -22.00 -2.38
N ASN A 32 -11.63 -20.70 -2.63
CA ASN A 32 -12.85 -19.87 -2.78
C ASN A 32 -12.93 -19.20 -4.16
N PRO A 33 -13.20 -19.97 -5.25
CA PRO A 33 -13.23 -19.46 -6.62
C PRO A 33 -14.41 -18.53 -6.93
N LEU A 34 -15.39 -18.42 -6.03
CA LEU A 34 -16.58 -17.58 -6.25
C LEU A 34 -16.39 -16.14 -5.75
N THR A 35 -15.55 -15.94 -4.75
CA THR A 35 -15.28 -14.62 -4.16
C THR A 35 -13.80 -14.23 -4.23
N GLY A 36 -12.91 -15.21 -4.44
CA GLY A 36 -11.49 -15.01 -4.63
C GLY A 36 -11.16 -14.98 -6.11
N ALA A 37 -11.02 -13.81 -6.68
CA ALA A 37 -10.22 -13.65 -7.87
C ALA A 37 -8.82 -13.24 -7.40
N ASP A 38 -7.78 -13.99 -7.80
CA ASP A 38 -6.44 -13.44 -7.96
C ASP A 38 -6.20 -13.27 -9.47
N PRO A 39 -6.87 -12.31 -10.12
CA PRO A 39 -6.78 -12.14 -11.56
C PRO A 39 -5.40 -11.66 -11.98
N THR A 40 -4.57 -11.24 -11.01
CA THR A 40 -3.43 -10.39 -11.37
C THR A 40 -2.23 -10.49 -10.44
N GLY A 41 -2.30 -11.17 -9.26
CA GLY A 41 -1.20 -11.10 -8.29
C GLY A 41 -0.85 -9.66 -7.87
N LEU A 42 -1.83 -8.75 -7.87
CA LEU A 42 -1.71 -7.36 -7.47
C LEU A 42 -0.90 -7.20 -6.19
N GLU A 43 0.13 -6.39 -6.21
CA GLU A 43 0.91 -6.10 -5.00
C GLU A 43 0.89 -4.59 -4.69
N ILE A 44 -0.28 -4.08 -4.30
CA ILE A 44 -0.36 -2.83 -3.54
C ILE A 44 -0.40 -3.20 -2.07
N GLU A 45 0.58 -2.73 -1.32
CA GLU A 45 0.73 -3.09 0.08
C GLU A 45 0.78 -1.85 0.97
N TYR A 46 0.05 -1.91 2.07
CA TYR A 46 0.37 -1.10 3.23
C TYR A 46 1.63 -1.64 3.89
N ALA A 47 2.55 -0.76 4.22
CA ALA A 47 3.77 -1.13 4.92
C ALA A 47 4.16 -0.08 5.97
N ASN A 48 4.87 -0.51 7.01
CA ASN A 48 5.49 0.41 7.95
C ASN A 48 6.89 -0.06 8.37
N HIS A 49 7.67 0.87 8.89
CA HIS A 49 8.97 0.61 9.49
C HIS A 49 9.16 1.47 10.75
N PRO A 50 9.97 1.00 11.70
CA PRO A 50 10.30 1.78 12.90
C PRO A 50 11.09 3.02 12.54
N VAL A 51 10.79 4.10 13.25
CA VAL A 51 11.58 5.34 13.27
C VAL A 51 11.98 5.66 14.72
N ALA A 52 12.62 6.80 14.96
CA ALA A 52 13.01 7.21 16.30
C ALA A 52 11.84 7.19 17.31
N LEU A 53 12.14 7.07 18.58
CA LEU A 53 11.20 7.13 19.71
C LEU A 53 10.16 6.00 19.77
N GLY A 54 10.42 4.84 19.18
CA GLY A 54 9.48 3.73 19.17
C GLY A 54 8.23 4.00 18.34
N LEU A 55 8.32 4.87 17.34
CA LEU A 55 7.24 5.19 16.42
C LEU A 55 7.40 4.43 15.11
N ASN A 56 6.30 4.23 14.40
CA ASN A 56 6.30 3.72 13.03
C ASN A 56 6.03 4.83 12.02
N HIS A 57 6.63 4.69 10.84
CA HIS A 57 6.34 5.46 9.64
C HIS A 57 5.65 4.56 8.61
N SER A 58 4.50 5.00 8.09
CA SER A 58 3.71 4.25 7.10
C SER A 58 3.99 4.71 5.69
N LYS A 59 3.90 3.76 4.77
CA LYS A 59 4.00 3.94 3.31
C LYS A 59 3.08 2.96 2.58
N ILE A 60 2.73 3.25 1.33
CA ILE A 60 2.19 2.27 0.38
C ILE A 60 3.33 1.85 -0.54
N ILE A 61 3.47 0.55 -0.77
CA ILE A 61 4.38 -0.02 -1.76
C ILE A 61 3.52 -0.55 -2.91
N ILE A 62 3.89 -0.23 -4.12
CA ILE A 62 3.20 -0.64 -5.34
C ILE A 62 4.19 -1.40 -6.19
N THR A 63 3.96 -2.70 -6.38
CA THR A 63 4.73 -3.56 -7.27
C THR A 63 3.81 -4.03 -8.39
N PRO A 64 3.76 -3.34 -9.54
CA PRO A 64 2.80 -3.68 -10.59
C PRO A 64 3.09 -5.05 -11.19
N ASN A 65 2.04 -5.81 -11.51
CA ASN A 65 2.19 -7.11 -12.16
C ASN A 65 2.68 -6.99 -13.58
N ASN A 66 2.16 -6.03 -14.32
CA ASN A 66 2.60 -5.77 -15.67
C ASN A 66 3.90 -4.96 -15.68
N GLN A 67 4.99 -5.60 -15.27
CA GLN A 67 6.32 -5.00 -15.20
C GLN A 67 6.77 -4.34 -16.52
N ALA A 68 6.31 -4.88 -17.65
CA ALA A 68 6.65 -4.35 -18.97
C ALA A 68 5.99 -2.98 -19.25
N LEU A 69 4.76 -2.80 -18.79
CA LEU A 69 4.02 -1.54 -18.92
C LEU A 69 4.74 -0.40 -18.20
N TYR A 70 5.32 -0.70 -17.04
CA TYR A 70 5.99 0.29 -16.18
C TYR A 70 7.51 0.36 -16.39
N ALA A 71 8.05 -0.36 -17.39
CA ALA A 71 9.50 -0.42 -17.63
C ALA A 71 10.14 0.95 -17.90
N ASN A 72 9.43 1.85 -18.57
CA ASN A 72 9.88 3.19 -18.91
C ASN A 72 9.19 4.29 -18.06
N ASP A 73 8.38 3.92 -17.09
CA ASP A 73 7.75 4.89 -16.20
C ASP A 73 8.75 5.34 -15.12
N PRO A 74 9.05 6.66 -15.05
CA PRO A 74 10.03 7.17 -14.09
C PRO A 74 9.62 6.96 -12.62
N ARG A 75 8.34 6.72 -12.36
CA ARG A 75 7.83 6.42 -11.01
C ARG A 75 8.24 5.02 -10.53
N PHE A 76 8.51 4.07 -11.44
CA PHE A 76 8.77 2.65 -11.17
C PHE A 76 10.20 2.22 -11.51
N GLN A 77 11.18 3.05 -11.18
CA GLN A 77 12.58 2.73 -11.46
C GLN A 77 13.32 2.03 -10.31
N ASN A 78 12.70 1.89 -9.13
CA ASN A 78 13.27 1.09 -8.05
C ASN A 78 13.10 -0.39 -8.37
N ILE A 79 14.13 -1.19 -8.03
CA ILE A 79 14.11 -2.65 -8.19
C ILE A 79 14.15 -3.31 -6.82
N GLY A 80 13.16 -4.16 -6.56
CA GLY A 80 13.09 -4.94 -5.33
C GLY A 80 14.05 -6.13 -5.31
N PRO A 81 14.18 -6.81 -4.16
CA PRO A 81 15.01 -8.00 -4.03
C PRO A 81 14.57 -9.16 -4.95
N ASP A 82 13.32 -9.18 -5.36
CA ASP A 82 12.71 -10.12 -6.29
C ASP A 82 12.95 -9.77 -7.78
N GLY A 83 13.68 -8.69 -8.04
CA GLY A 83 13.95 -8.17 -9.38
C GLY A 83 12.79 -7.40 -10.01
N LYS A 84 11.67 -7.21 -9.29
CA LYS A 84 10.53 -6.46 -9.81
C LYS A 84 10.66 -4.97 -9.57
N ARG A 85 10.11 -4.18 -10.50
CA ARG A 85 9.98 -2.73 -10.36
C ARG A 85 8.92 -2.38 -9.34
N PHE A 86 9.20 -1.37 -8.52
CA PHE A 86 8.23 -0.87 -7.55
C PHE A 86 8.30 0.64 -7.40
N ALA A 87 7.24 1.20 -6.84
CA ALA A 87 7.17 2.58 -6.37
C ALA A 87 6.69 2.61 -4.92
N THR A 88 6.99 3.69 -4.22
CA THR A 88 6.45 3.94 -2.88
C THR A 88 5.68 5.25 -2.85
N LEU A 89 4.59 5.30 -2.08
CA LEU A 89 3.88 6.52 -1.74
C LEU A 89 4.02 6.76 -0.24
N GLY A 90 4.41 7.97 0.11
CA GLY A 90 4.57 8.37 1.49
C GLY A 90 4.42 9.87 1.68
N ALA A 91 4.46 10.33 2.92
CA ALA A 91 4.44 11.74 3.24
C ALA A 91 5.34 12.06 4.44
N GLY A 92 5.73 13.30 4.57
CA GLY A 92 6.51 13.77 5.72
C GLY A 92 6.61 15.28 5.76
N PRO A 93 7.28 15.83 6.77
CA PRO A 93 7.40 17.28 6.88
C PRO A 93 8.25 17.86 5.75
N ASN A 94 7.83 18.99 5.23
CA ASN A 94 8.66 19.83 4.37
C ASN A 94 9.33 20.96 5.20
N GLY A 95 10.15 21.78 4.54
CA GLY A 95 10.89 22.87 5.19
C GLY A 95 10.03 23.98 5.83
N SER A 96 8.71 24.02 5.52
CA SER A 96 7.75 24.97 6.11
C SER A 96 6.83 24.34 7.16
N GLY A 97 7.16 23.14 7.66
CA GLY A 97 6.37 22.45 8.69
C GLY A 97 5.03 21.91 8.19
N ARG A 98 4.90 21.73 6.89
CA ARG A 98 3.71 21.12 6.28
C ARG A 98 3.95 19.67 5.93
N LEU A 99 2.90 18.87 6.02
CA LEU A 99 2.91 17.49 5.54
C LEU A 99 2.86 17.49 4.01
N GLU A 100 3.87 16.91 3.39
CA GLU A 100 4.02 16.85 1.94
C GLU A 100 4.12 15.41 1.48
N SER A 101 3.34 15.05 0.46
CA SER A 101 3.41 13.72 -0.16
C SER A 101 4.58 13.63 -1.14
N GLY A 102 5.04 12.41 -1.36
CA GLY A 102 6.06 12.14 -2.37
C GLY A 102 6.06 10.70 -2.83
N ILE A 103 6.38 10.53 -4.10
CA ILE A 103 6.65 9.24 -4.72
C ILE A 103 8.13 8.95 -4.52
N ASN A 104 8.46 7.72 -4.10
CA ASN A 104 9.85 7.26 -3.97
C ASN A 104 10.72 8.15 -3.06
N ARG A 105 10.16 8.63 -1.96
CA ARG A 105 10.95 9.37 -0.98
C ARG A 105 12.08 8.47 -0.47
N PRO A 106 13.32 8.97 -0.31
CA PRO A 106 14.47 8.12 0.06
C PRO A 106 14.24 7.25 1.30
N LYS A 107 13.57 7.77 2.33
CA LYS A 107 13.22 6.99 3.52
C LYS A 107 12.22 5.88 3.22
N ASP A 108 11.27 6.10 2.30
CA ASP A 108 10.26 5.12 1.97
C ASP A 108 10.82 3.99 1.09
N VAL A 109 11.83 4.28 0.27
CA VAL A 109 12.51 3.29 -0.59
C VAL A 109 13.55 2.49 0.20
N ASN A 110 14.40 3.16 0.98
CA ASN A 110 15.60 2.55 1.55
C ASN A 110 15.36 1.84 2.88
N GLU A 111 14.32 2.21 3.64
CA GLU A 111 14.04 1.61 4.94
C GLU A 111 13.23 0.32 4.79
N ALA A 112 13.79 -0.77 5.31
CA ALA A 112 13.12 -2.07 5.30
C ALA A 112 11.84 -2.03 6.15
N SER A 113 10.75 -2.54 5.58
CA SER A 113 9.47 -2.63 6.30
C SER A 113 9.48 -3.80 7.28
N THR A 114 9.05 -3.54 8.51
CA THR A 114 8.87 -4.58 9.55
C THR A 114 7.47 -5.19 9.53
N TYR A 115 6.51 -4.50 8.91
CA TYR A 115 5.17 -4.99 8.68
C TYR A 115 4.73 -4.64 7.25
N ARG A 116 4.14 -5.61 6.57
CA ARG A 116 3.54 -5.45 5.25
C ARG A 116 2.19 -6.16 5.22
N LYS A 117 1.21 -5.56 4.61
CA LYS A 117 -0.12 -6.13 4.39
C LYS A 117 -0.60 -5.80 3.00
N LYS A 118 -0.84 -6.83 2.20
CA LYS A 118 -1.46 -6.70 0.88
C LYS A 118 -2.86 -6.07 1.03
N LEU A 119 -3.19 -5.15 0.14
CA LEU A 119 -4.49 -4.50 0.06
C LEU A 119 -5.31 -5.15 -1.05
N ASP A 120 -6.55 -5.46 -0.75
CA ASP A 120 -7.46 -6.00 -1.76
C ASP A 120 -7.89 -4.89 -2.73
N LEU A 121 -7.99 -5.23 -4.02
CA LEU A 121 -8.41 -4.27 -5.04
C LEU A 121 -9.88 -3.87 -4.81
N PRO A 122 -10.17 -2.57 -4.60
CA PRO A 122 -11.53 -2.11 -4.47
C PRO A 122 -12.36 -2.42 -5.73
N CYS A 123 -13.59 -2.89 -5.55
CA CYS A 123 -14.46 -3.33 -6.65
C CYS A 123 -14.81 -2.22 -7.67
N GLN A 124 -14.57 -0.97 -7.34
CA GLN A 124 -14.75 0.17 -8.24
C GLN A 124 -13.70 0.26 -9.35
N TYR A 125 -12.56 -0.44 -9.23
CA TYR A 125 -11.51 -0.48 -10.24
C TYR A 125 -11.66 -1.72 -11.12
N LYS A 126 -11.50 -1.55 -12.41
CA LYS A 126 -11.58 -2.66 -13.37
C LYS A 126 -10.34 -3.55 -13.34
N ASN A 127 -9.20 -2.96 -13.01
CA ASN A 127 -7.90 -3.60 -12.96
C ASN A 127 -6.96 -2.85 -12.02
N GLU A 128 -5.77 -3.39 -11.85
CA GLU A 128 -4.71 -2.84 -11.03
C GLU A 128 -4.24 -1.46 -11.50
N ASP A 129 -4.08 -1.30 -12.81
CA ASP A 129 -3.50 -0.07 -13.37
C ASP A 129 -4.39 1.13 -13.07
N ASP A 130 -5.73 0.96 -13.11
CA ASP A 130 -6.69 2.00 -12.73
C ASP A 130 -6.52 2.42 -11.26
N ALA A 131 -6.27 1.46 -10.36
CA ALA A 131 -6.05 1.73 -8.94
C ALA A 131 -4.69 2.41 -8.69
N ILE A 132 -3.64 1.98 -9.39
CA ILE A 132 -2.29 2.59 -9.33
C ILE A 132 -2.38 4.05 -9.77
N GLU A 133 -2.96 4.33 -10.93
CA GLU A 133 -3.08 5.70 -11.44
C GLU A 133 -3.93 6.58 -10.51
N LYS A 134 -4.99 6.04 -9.93
CA LYS A 134 -5.78 6.76 -8.94
C LYS A 134 -4.97 7.13 -7.71
N LEU A 135 -4.24 6.17 -7.10
CA LEU A 135 -3.39 6.42 -5.93
C LEU A 135 -2.32 7.47 -6.24
N MET A 136 -1.64 7.36 -7.39
CA MET A 136 -0.63 8.33 -7.82
C MET A 136 -1.22 9.72 -8.01
N SER A 137 -2.36 9.82 -8.69
CA SER A 137 -3.04 11.10 -8.96
C SER A 137 -3.46 11.82 -7.68
N ILE A 138 -4.18 11.14 -6.77
CA ILE A 138 -4.66 11.78 -5.54
C ILE A 138 -3.53 12.08 -4.57
N SER A 139 -2.49 11.25 -4.51
CA SER A 139 -1.28 11.54 -3.75
C SER A 139 -0.60 12.83 -4.22
N ASN A 140 -0.53 13.04 -5.54
CA ASN A 140 0.02 14.27 -6.11
C ASN A 140 -0.88 15.49 -5.86
N ASN A 141 -2.21 15.33 -6.03
CA ASN A 141 -3.17 16.40 -5.80
C ASN A 141 -3.15 16.92 -4.36
N TYR A 142 -2.89 16.08 -3.38
CA TYR A 142 -2.75 16.46 -1.98
C TYR A 142 -1.74 17.61 -1.79
N ASN A 143 -0.69 17.70 -2.59
CA ASN A 143 0.33 18.74 -2.47
C ASN A 143 -0.20 20.16 -2.73
N ASN A 144 -1.40 20.32 -3.32
CA ASN A 144 -2.09 21.59 -3.43
C ASN A 144 -2.77 22.03 -2.12
N ASN A 145 -2.96 21.09 -1.17
CA ASN A 145 -3.71 21.27 0.06
C ASN A 145 -2.94 20.80 1.31
N LYS A 146 -1.64 21.02 1.36
CA LYS A 146 -0.74 20.56 2.44
C LYS A 146 -1.21 21.02 3.81
N LEU A 147 -1.41 20.09 4.71
CA LEU A 147 -1.81 20.31 6.09
C LEU A 147 -0.61 20.51 7.01
N PHE A 148 -0.83 21.04 8.23
CA PHE A 148 0.23 21.14 9.23
C PHE A 148 0.73 19.75 9.62
N TYR A 149 2.06 19.61 9.69
CA TYR A 149 2.70 18.40 10.17
C TYR A 149 2.80 18.41 11.69
N THR A 150 2.51 17.27 12.32
CA THR A 150 2.85 17.01 13.71
C THR A 150 3.30 15.57 13.88
N LEU A 151 4.32 15.33 14.71
CA LEU A 151 4.84 13.98 14.94
C LEU A 151 3.82 13.09 15.64
N LEU A 152 3.06 13.66 16.59
CA LEU A 152 2.06 12.97 17.41
C LEU A 152 0.68 13.62 17.19
N PRO A 153 -0.02 13.31 16.07
CA PRO A 153 -1.35 13.82 15.84
C PRO A 153 -2.32 13.39 16.95
N HIS A 154 -3.04 14.35 17.50
CA HIS A 154 -4.11 14.12 18.46
C HIS A 154 -5.27 15.08 18.18
N ARG A 155 -6.38 14.90 18.85
CA ARG A 155 -7.55 15.76 18.70
C ARG A 155 -7.74 16.59 19.98
N VAL A 156 -8.04 17.85 19.78
CA VAL A 156 -8.42 18.78 20.84
C VAL A 156 -9.77 19.34 20.46
N PHE A 157 -10.79 19.13 21.28
CA PHE A 157 -12.18 19.51 20.99
C PHE A 157 -12.63 19.04 19.59
N ASP A 158 -12.35 17.75 19.28
CA ASP A 158 -12.61 17.12 17.97
C ASP A 158 -11.87 17.70 16.75
N MET A 159 -11.02 18.69 16.94
CA MET A 159 -10.16 19.22 15.88
C MET A 159 -8.76 18.56 15.94
N PRO A 160 -8.25 18.11 14.78
CA PRO A 160 -6.90 17.56 14.72
C PRO A 160 -5.87 18.66 14.91
N THR A 161 -4.83 18.37 15.72
CA THR A 161 -3.70 19.30 15.94
C THR A 161 -2.72 19.33 14.78
N GLY A 162 -2.87 18.40 13.81
CA GLY A 162 -2.04 18.23 12.63
C GLY A 162 -2.09 16.78 12.15
N TYR A 163 -1.26 16.46 11.19
CA TYR A 163 -1.21 15.15 10.53
C TYR A 163 0.24 14.73 10.33
N ASN A 164 0.47 13.43 10.12
CA ASN A 164 1.79 12.88 9.82
C ASN A 164 1.72 11.86 8.69
N SER A 165 2.83 11.15 8.43
CA SER A 165 2.89 10.08 7.41
C SER A 165 1.81 9.02 7.58
N ASN A 166 1.53 8.62 8.82
CA ASN A 166 0.55 7.57 9.11
C ASN A 166 -0.88 8.04 8.83
N SER A 167 -1.19 9.30 9.21
CA SER A 167 -2.45 9.96 8.86
C SER A 167 -2.64 10.09 7.35
N PHE A 168 -1.56 10.41 6.64
CA PHE A 168 -1.58 10.53 5.18
C PHE A 168 -1.89 9.20 4.51
N ILE A 169 -1.17 8.14 4.87
CA ILE A 169 -1.36 6.81 4.25
C ILE A 169 -2.73 6.24 4.54
N SER A 170 -3.22 6.36 5.78
CA SER A 170 -4.58 5.96 6.13
C SER A 170 -5.63 6.73 5.32
N GLY A 171 -5.46 8.05 5.18
CA GLY A 171 -6.35 8.91 4.40
C GLY A 171 -6.28 8.64 2.89
N LEU A 172 -5.08 8.48 2.35
CA LEU A 172 -4.85 8.20 0.92
C LEU A 172 -5.51 6.90 0.49
N GLY A 173 -5.26 5.81 1.25
CA GLY A 173 -5.87 4.53 0.96
C GLY A 173 -7.40 4.58 1.04
N GLY A 174 -7.94 5.18 2.09
CA GLY A 174 -9.38 5.37 2.24
C GLY A 174 -10.00 6.24 1.13
N ALA A 175 -9.35 7.33 0.73
CA ALA A 175 -9.80 8.17 -0.37
C ALA A 175 -9.76 7.46 -1.74
N ALA A 176 -8.85 6.50 -1.89
CA ALA A 176 -8.80 5.61 -3.05
C ALA A 176 -9.77 4.41 -2.94
N GLY A 177 -10.48 4.27 -1.82
CA GLY A 177 -11.47 3.20 -1.60
C GLY A 177 -10.90 1.88 -1.11
N PHE A 178 -9.63 1.84 -0.70
CA PHE A 178 -9.04 0.65 -0.09
C PHE A 178 -9.53 0.48 1.36
N ASP A 179 -9.75 -0.78 1.75
CA ASP A 179 -9.92 -1.16 3.14
C ASP A 179 -8.54 -1.19 3.83
N MET A 180 -8.25 -0.14 4.58
CA MET A 180 -6.94 0.03 5.17
C MET A 180 -6.79 -0.83 6.44
N PRO A 181 -5.75 -1.68 6.51
CA PRO A 181 -5.57 -2.56 7.65
C PRO A 181 -5.23 -1.79 8.92
N ILE A 182 -5.67 -2.29 10.06
CA ILE A 182 -5.15 -1.79 11.35
C ILE A 182 -3.70 -2.24 11.46
N PRO A 183 -2.74 -1.30 11.64
CA PRO A 183 -1.33 -1.66 11.78
C PRO A 183 -1.13 -2.61 12.95
N ALA A 184 -0.43 -3.73 12.73
CA ALA A 184 -0.07 -4.64 13.80
C ALA A 184 0.84 -3.93 14.81
N ASN A 185 0.63 -4.22 16.09
CA ASN A 185 1.53 -3.75 17.14
C ASN A 185 2.83 -4.57 17.09
N THR A 186 3.84 -4.02 16.44
CA THR A 186 5.18 -4.62 16.28
C THR A 186 6.18 -4.13 17.35
N GLY A 187 5.68 -3.67 18.49
CA GLY A 187 6.50 -3.04 19.54
C GLY A 187 6.73 -1.54 19.34
N ALA A 188 6.25 -0.97 18.24
CA ALA A 188 6.26 0.46 17.98
C ALA A 188 4.84 0.94 17.66
N ILE A 189 4.48 2.13 18.11
CA ILE A 189 3.17 2.72 17.88
C ILE A 189 3.11 3.44 16.53
N THR A 190 1.90 3.51 15.94
CA THR A 190 1.65 4.18 14.66
C THR A 190 0.74 5.40 14.89
N PRO A 191 1.27 6.49 15.46
CA PRO A 191 0.46 7.64 15.87
C PRO A 191 -0.17 8.30 14.63
N GLY A 192 -1.41 8.77 14.78
CA GLY A 192 -2.13 9.45 13.71
C GLY A 192 -2.79 8.53 12.67
N TYR A 193 -2.53 7.23 12.68
CA TYR A 193 -3.15 6.31 11.72
C TYR A 193 -4.69 6.31 11.84
N GLN A 194 -5.22 6.36 13.05
CA GLN A 194 -6.66 6.48 13.32
C GLN A 194 -7.21 7.91 13.19
N ASN A 195 -6.37 8.85 12.76
CA ASN A 195 -6.75 10.22 12.44
C ASN A 195 -6.36 10.53 10.99
N PRO A 196 -7.06 9.91 10.00
CA PRO A 196 -6.69 10.03 8.59
C PRO A 196 -6.81 11.46 8.07
N VAL A 197 -5.98 11.81 7.11
CA VAL A 197 -6.19 13.02 6.31
C VAL A 197 -7.57 12.91 5.64
N PRO A 198 -8.43 13.94 5.73
CA PRO A 198 -9.76 13.90 5.13
C PRO A 198 -9.72 13.69 3.61
N ALA A 199 -10.64 12.87 3.09
CA ALA A 199 -10.71 12.57 1.65
C ALA A 199 -10.86 13.83 0.77
N SER A 200 -11.46 14.92 1.30
CA SER A 200 -11.58 16.19 0.62
C SER A 200 -10.27 16.94 0.37
N ARG A 201 -9.14 16.41 0.87
CA ARG A 201 -7.81 16.98 0.68
C ARG A 201 -7.04 16.35 -0.47
N PHE A 202 -7.53 15.23 -0.96
CA PHE A 202 -6.98 14.47 -2.11
C PHE A 202 -7.73 14.83 -3.42
#